data_244acb663ddf73808585c44ba463e911
#
_entry.id   244acb663ddf73808585c44ba463e911
#
_cell.length_a   1.000
_cell.length_b   1.000
_cell.length_c   1.000
_cell.angle_alpha   90.00
_cell.angle_beta   90.00
_cell.angle_gamma   90.00
#
_symmetry.space_group_name_H-M   'P 1'
#
loop_
_entity.id
_entity.type
_entity.pdbx_description
1 polymer ?
#
loop_
_entity_poly.entity_id
_entity_poly.type
_entity_poly.pdbx_seq_one_letter_code
_entity_poly.pdbx_strand_id
1 'polypeptide(L)'
;MTGAARGIGRAVADALQKAGLRVLPLDLQGEIAYDLTNLAGIPKLIDGLGEIHVLVNNAGVQTALSIDQYTEEQRARILRVNLEAPVELIRAVSRQMIARKNGRIVNLASVAAYTPHTDLWYGVTKAGVVSFTRSFAAHLGPHGIQVNAVAPGPIDTPLLDKAQPERVEELMKRVYTRRKGRPEEVAEAIRWLALDAPEIINGAVIDVTDGSFLR
;
A
#
# COMPACT_ATOMS: atom_id res chain seq x y z
N MET A 1 -4.97 -2.97 -9.14
CA MET A 1 -4.26 -2.92 -7.84
C MET A 1 -2.91 -3.58 -7.96
N THR A 2 -1.92 -3.18 -7.16
CA THR A 2 -0.55 -3.71 -7.21
C THR A 2 -0.28 -4.72 -6.10
N GLY A 3 0.64 -5.69 -6.34
CA GLY A 3 1.00 -6.71 -5.36
C GLY A 3 -0.13 -7.68 -5.04
N ALA A 4 -0.90 -8.09 -6.06
CA ALA A 4 -2.16 -8.80 -5.90
C ALA A 4 -2.02 -10.33 -5.76
N ALA A 5 -0.82 -10.90 -5.95
CA ALA A 5 -0.65 -12.33 -6.04
C ALA A 5 -0.77 -13.07 -4.68
N ARG A 6 -0.51 -12.39 -3.56
CA ARG A 6 -0.45 -13.02 -2.22
C ARG A 6 -0.71 -12.04 -1.08
N GLY A 7 -0.85 -12.57 0.14
CA GLY A 7 -0.98 -11.80 1.37
C GLY A 7 -2.13 -10.79 1.33
N ILE A 8 -1.90 -9.58 1.84
CA ILE A 8 -2.90 -8.52 1.88
C ILE A 8 -3.44 -8.21 0.47
N GLY A 9 -2.56 -8.13 -0.55
CA GLY A 9 -3.00 -7.82 -1.91
C GLY A 9 -3.98 -8.84 -2.47
N ARG A 10 -3.78 -10.14 -2.23
CA ARG A 10 -4.73 -11.17 -2.65
C ARG A 10 -6.06 -11.03 -1.92
N ALA A 11 -6.03 -10.85 -0.60
CA ALA A 11 -7.25 -10.65 0.19
C ALA A 11 -8.04 -9.41 -0.27
N VAL A 12 -7.35 -8.31 -0.60
CA VAL A 12 -7.98 -7.11 -1.16
C VAL A 12 -8.60 -7.39 -2.53
N ALA A 13 -7.90 -8.10 -3.42
CA ALA A 13 -8.43 -8.46 -4.73
C ALA A 13 -9.74 -9.25 -4.58
N ASP A 14 -9.73 -10.26 -3.72
CA ASP A 14 -10.88 -11.11 -3.45
C ASP A 14 -12.05 -10.31 -2.83
N ALA A 15 -11.78 -9.38 -1.90
CA ALA A 15 -12.79 -8.53 -1.27
C ALA A 15 -13.44 -7.56 -2.28
N LEU A 16 -12.64 -6.94 -3.15
CA LEU A 16 -13.13 -6.03 -4.18
C LEU A 16 -13.92 -6.78 -5.27
N GLN A 17 -13.50 -7.98 -5.67
CA GLN A 17 -14.25 -8.84 -6.60
C GLN A 17 -15.60 -9.26 -6.01
N LYS A 18 -15.64 -9.67 -4.72
CA LYS A 18 -16.88 -9.99 -4.02
C LYS A 18 -17.82 -8.80 -3.93
N ALA A 19 -17.28 -7.58 -3.89
CA ALA A 19 -18.06 -6.35 -3.94
C ALA A 19 -18.52 -5.94 -5.36
N GLY A 20 -18.27 -6.77 -6.38
CA GLY A 20 -18.72 -6.56 -7.75
C GLY A 20 -17.77 -5.75 -8.63
N LEU A 21 -16.55 -5.45 -8.19
CA LEU A 21 -15.58 -4.73 -9.03
C LEU A 21 -14.83 -5.70 -9.96
N ARG A 22 -14.58 -5.24 -11.18
CA ARG A 22 -13.56 -5.84 -12.03
C ARG A 22 -12.18 -5.44 -11.48
N VAL A 23 -11.46 -6.39 -10.90
CA VAL A 23 -10.11 -6.18 -10.41
C VAL A 23 -9.09 -6.42 -11.54
N LEU A 24 -8.13 -5.52 -11.66
CA LEU A 24 -6.95 -5.63 -12.53
C LEU A 24 -5.74 -5.95 -11.64
N PRO A 25 -5.38 -7.24 -11.46
CA PRO A 25 -4.34 -7.67 -10.52
C PRO A 25 -2.96 -7.54 -11.17
N LEU A 26 -2.19 -6.55 -10.71
CA LEU A 26 -0.83 -6.29 -11.18
C LEU A 26 0.18 -6.86 -10.17
N ASP A 27 1.09 -7.71 -10.65
CA ASP A 27 2.19 -8.27 -9.87
C ASP A 27 3.39 -8.57 -10.78
N LEU A 28 4.48 -9.12 -10.25
CA LEU A 28 5.61 -9.60 -11.07
C LEU A 28 5.23 -10.79 -11.95
N GLN A 29 4.23 -11.54 -11.55
CA GLN A 29 3.68 -12.69 -12.28
C GLN A 29 2.16 -12.65 -12.22
N GLY A 30 1.48 -13.20 -13.21
CA GLY A 30 0.03 -13.28 -13.26
C GLY A 30 -0.57 -12.59 -14.49
N GLU A 31 -1.84 -12.22 -14.41
CA GLU A 31 -2.62 -11.66 -15.51
C GLU A 31 -2.01 -10.35 -16.06
N ILE A 32 -1.61 -9.45 -15.15
CA ILE A 32 -0.91 -8.22 -15.52
C ILE A 32 0.48 -8.27 -14.90
N ALA A 33 1.42 -8.87 -15.62
CA ALA A 33 2.80 -8.97 -15.19
C ALA A 33 3.55 -7.66 -15.44
N TYR A 34 4.07 -7.05 -14.37
CA TYR A 34 4.82 -5.80 -14.46
C TYR A 34 5.78 -5.62 -13.29
N ASP A 35 7.04 -5.27 -13.59
CA ASP A 35 8.03 -4.89 -12.58
C ASP A 35 7.94 -3.38 -12.30
N LEU A 36 7.51 -3.04 -11.09
CA LEU A 36 7.36 -1.66 -10.63
C LEU A 36 8.68 -0.89 -10.53
N THR A 37 9.85 -1.53 -10.67
CA THR A 37 11.13 -0.82 -10.82
C THR A 37 11.27 -0.12 -12.17
N ASN A 38 10.48 -0.51 -13.19
CA ASN A 38 10.38 0.17 -14.47
C ASN A 38 9.40 1.34 -14.40
N LEU A 39 9.80 2.44 -13.78
CA LEU A 39 8.96 3.63 -13.59
C LEU A 39 8.51 4.26 -14.92
N ALA A 40 9.41 4.29 -15.90
CA ALA A 40 9.15 4.93 -17.19
C ALA A 40 8.04 4.24 -18.01
N GLY A 41 7.80 2.95 -17.78
CA GLY A 41 6.76 2.18 -18.44
C GLY A 41 5.37 2.35 -17.82
N ILE A 42 5.25 2.92 -16.61
CA ILE A 42 3.96 3.03 -15.88
C ILE A 42 2.90 3.81 -16.67
N PRO A 43 3.15 4.96 -17.29
CA PRO A 43 2.14 5.66 -18.05
C PRO A 43 1.54 4.80 -19.17
N LYS A 44 2.38 4.13 -19.95
CA LYS A 44 1.94 3.24 -21.05
C LYS A 44 1.15 2.04 -20.52
N LEU A 45 1.57 1.48 -19.37
CA LEU A 45 0.83 0.41 -18.71
C LEU A 45 -0.60 0.88 -18.37
N ILE A 46 -0.75 2.01 -17.70
CA ILE A 46 -2.05 2.55 -17.27
C ILE A 46 -2.94 2.86 -18.48
N ASP A 47 -2.40 3.46 -19.52
CA ASP A 47 -3.15 3.74 -20.76
C ASP A 47 -3.70 2.46 -21.40
N GLY A 48 -2.98 1.34 -21.30
CA GLY A 48 -3.39 0.03 -21.82
C GLY A 48 -4.45 -0.70 -20.97
N LEU A 49 -4.66 -0.29 -19.72
CA LEU A 49 -5.61 -0.95 -18.81
C LEU A 49 -7.05 -0.41 -18.92
N GLY A 50 -7.25 0.67 -19.66
CA GLY A 50 -8.56 1.32 -19.79
C GLY A 50 -8.93 2.15 -18.55
N GLU A 51 -10.23 2.23 -18.25
CA GLU A 51 -10.74 3.10 -17.21
C GLU A 51 -10.51 2.52 -15.80
N ILE A 52 -9.86 3.30 -14.92
CA ILE A 52 -9.53 2.91 -13.55
C ILE A 52 -10.25 3.85 -12.57
N HIS A 53 -11.23 3.31 -11.82
CA HIS A 53 -11.99 4.04 -10.80
C HIS A 53 -11.33 4.01 -9.43
N VAL A 54 -10.65 2.90 -9.10
CA VAL A 54 -9.98 2.68 -7.83
C VAL A 54 -8.55 2.23 -8.07
N LEU A 55 -7.60 2.91 -7.46
CA LEU A 55 -6.20 2.47 -7.40
C LEU A 55 -5.86 2.02 -5.98
N VAL A 56 -5.38 0.78 -5.83
CA VAL A 56 -4.80 0.29 -4.57
C VAL A 56 -3.30 0.06 -4.76
N ASN A 57 -2.48 0.90 -4.13
CA ASN A 57 -1.03 0.77 -4.06
C ASN A 57 -0.65 -0.10 -2.87
N ASN A 58 -0.62 -1.42 -3.08
CA ASN A 58 -0.29 -2.40 -2.04
C ASN A 58 1.08 -3.04 -2.21
N ALA A 59 1.63 -3.12 -3.42
CA ALA A 59 2.95 -3.70 -3.65
C ALA A 59 4.01 -3.07 -2.73
N GLY A 60 4.87 -3.92 -2.17
CA GLY A 60 5.96 -3.46 -1.33
C GLY A 60 6.98 -4.56 -1.09
N VAL A 61 8.21 -4.14 -0.87
CA VAL A 61 9.34 -5.00 -0.56
C VAL A 61 10.04 -4.51 0.70
N GLN A 62 10.64 -5.46 1.43
CA GLN A 62 11.59 -5.20 2.51
C GLN A 62 12.77 -6.16 2.38
N THR A 63 13.92 -5.79 2.93
CA THR A 63 15.14 -6.59 2.86
C THR A 63 15.43 -7.35 4.14
N ALA A 64 14.88 -6.91 5.27
CA ALA A 64 15.22 -7.36 6.62
C ALA A 64 16.71 -7.18 6.98
N LEU A 65 17.44 -6.30 6.27
CA LEU A 65 18.84 -6.01 6.51
C LEU A 65 19.02 -4.91 7.58
N SER A 66 20.14 -4.97 8.31
CA SER A 66 20.55 -3.87 9.16
C SER A 66 21.09 -2.70 8.33
N ILE A 67 21.22 -1.53 8.97
CA ILE A 67 21.60 -0.28 8.29
C ILE A 67 22.92 -0.38 7.52
N ASP A 68 23.86 -1.18 8.03
CA ASP A 68 25.21 -1.31 7.48
C ASP A 68 25.31 -2.35 6.34
N GLN A 69 24.23 -3.06 6.04
CA GLN A 69 24.22 -4.20 5.11
C GLN A 69 23.58 -3.90 3.75
N TYR A 70 23.06 -2.69 3.56
CA TYR A 70 22.41 -2.35 2.28
C TYR A 70 23.42 -2.14 1.17
N THR A 71 23.17 -2.80 0.02
CA THR A 71 23.78 -2.40 -1.23
C THR A 71 23.00 -1.24 -1.86
N GLU A 72 23.66 -0.49 -2.76
CA GLU A 72 23.01 0.57 -3.53
C GLU A 72 21.81 0.05 -4.34
N GLU A 73 21.93 -1.15 -4.91
CA GLU A 73 20.86 -1.80 -5.68
C GLU A 73 19.64 -2.11 -4.80
N GLN A 74 19.86 -2.65 -3.60
CA GLN A 74 18.78 -2.95 -2.65
C GLN A 74 18.07 -1.68 -2.19
N ARG A 75 18.83 -0.62 -1.89
CA ARG A 75 18.30 0.68 -1.55
C ARG A 75 17.46 1.24 -2.70
N ALA A 76 18.00 1.27 -3.91
CA ALA A 76 17.31 1.75 -5.09
C ALA A 76 16.01 0.98 -5.35
N ARG A 77 16.04 -0.35 -5.20
CA ARG A 77 14.86 -1.19 -5.40
C ARG A 77 13.75 -0.89 -4.40
N ILE A 78 14.08 -0.77 -3.11
CA ILE A 78 13.07 -0.49 -2.08
C ILE A 78 12.45 0.88 -2.28
N LEU A 79 13.24 1.90 -2.62
CA LEU A 79 12.75 3.24 -2.94
C LEU A 79 11.84 3.22 -4.17
N ARG A 80 12.26 2.56 -5.26
CA ARG A 80 11.47 2.50 -6.49
C ARG A 80 10.13 1.81 -6.27
N VAL A 81 10.13 0.62 -5.67
CA VAL A 81 8.89 -0.16 -5.51
C VAL A 81 7.94 0.45 -4.48
N ASN A 82 8.47 0.87 -3.31
CA ASN A 82 7.62 1.28 -2.20
C ASN A 82 7.22 2.76 -2.24
N LEU A 83 7.97 3.61 -2.94
CA LEU A 83 7.78 5.06 -2.90
C LEU A 83 7.56 5.65 -4.29
N GLU A 84 8.48 5.46 -5.22
CA GLU A 84 8.43 6.13 -6.52
C GLU A 84 7.31 5.55 -7.42
N ALA A 85 7.18 4.24 -7.50
CA ALA A 85 6.14 3.59 -8.31
C ALA A 85 4.72 3.96 -7.89
N PRO A 86 4.34 3.95 -6.60
CA PRO A 86 3.04 4.47 -6.16
C PRO A 86 2.79 5.92 -6.60
N VAL A 87 3.78 6.79 -6.51
CA VAL A 87 3.67 8.18 -6.97
C VAL A 87 3.40 8.24 -8.48
N GLU A 88 4.15 7.49 -9.29
CA GLU A 88 3.96 7.46 -10.75
C GLU A 88 2.62 6.81 -11.13
N LEU A 89 2.17 5.78 -10.43
CA LEU A 89 0.84 5.18 -10.63
C LEU A 89 -0.27 6.19 -10.34
N ILE A 90 -0.18 6.93 -9.21
CA ILE A 90 -1.15 7.98 -8.88
C ILE A 90 -1.16 9.05 -9.97
N ARG A 91 0.01 9.55 -10.40
CA ARG A 91 0.12 10.55 -11.48
C ARG A 91 -0.51 10.07 -12.79
N ALA A 92 -0.30 8.81 -13.15
CA ALA A 92 -0.85 8.24 -14.38
C ALA A 92 -2.38 8.10 -14.32
N VAL A 93 -2.93 7.50 -13.24
CA VAL A 93 -4.38 7.30 -13.13
C VAL A 93 -5.14 8.59 -12.85
N SER A 94 -4.55 9.57 -12.18
CA SER A 94 -5.23 10.80 -11.80
C SER A 94 -5.71 11.62 -13.01
N ARG A 95 -5.05 11.52 -14.16
CA ARG A 95 -5.48 12.20 -15.40
C ARG A 95 -6.91 11.85 -15.77
N GLN A 96 -7.22 10.56 -15.83
CA GLN A 96 -8.56 10.08 -16.15
C GLN A 96 -9.57 10.29 -15.00
N MET A 97 -9.11 10.21 -13.75
CA MET A 97 -9.94 10.49 -12.58
C MET A 97 -10.35 11.97 -12.51
N ILE A 98 -9.44 12.91 -12.81
CA ILE A 98 -9.71 14.36 -12.88
C ILE A 98 -10.73 14.66 -13.97
N ALA A 99 -10.59 14.05 -15.15
CA ALA A 99 -11.51 14.28 -16.27
C ALA A 99 -12.96 13.91 -15.93
N ARG A 100 -13.18 12.84 -15.16
CA ARG A 100 -14.53 12.41 -14.73
C ARG A 100 -14.94 12.92 -13.35
N LYS A 101 -14.06 13.67 -12.66
CA LYS A 101 -14.28 14.23 -11.30
C LYS A 101 -14.65 13.15 -10.27
N ASN A 102 -14.08 11.97 -10.40
CA ASN A 102 -14.35 10.83 -9.53
C ASN A 102 -13.17 9.85 -9.51
N GLY A 103 -12.78 9.41 -8.35
CA GLY A 103 -11.75 8.38 -8.17
C GLY A 103 -11.40 8.14 -6.71
N ARG A 104 -10.93 6.95 -6.41
CA ARG A 104 -10.45 6.60 -5.07
C ARG A 104 -9.09 5.95 -5.14
N ILE A 105 -8.19 6.39 -4.28
CA ILE A 105 -6.81 5.90 -4.19
C ILE A 105 -6.56 5.48 -2.75
N VAL A 106 -6.14 4.23 -2.56
CA VAL A 106 -5.79 3.69 -1.24
C VAL A 106 -4.34 3.21 -1.28
N ASN A 107 -3.52 3.77 -0.41
CA ASN A 107 -2.10 3.44 -0.30
C ASN A 107 -1.84 2.55 0.93
N LEU A 108 -0.98 1.53 0.78
CA LEU A 108 -0.58 0.69 1.91
C LEU A 108 0.69 1.25 2.58
N ALA A 109 0.49 1.93 3.70
CA ALA A 109 1.53 2.34 4.62
C ALA A 109 1.96 1.19 5.54
N SER A 110 2.31 1.46 6.76
CA SER A 110 2.65 0.49 7.83
C SER A 110 2.83 1.25 9.14
N VAL A 111 2.71 0.58 10.29
CA VAL A 111 3.20 1.10 11.58
C VAL A 111 4.68 1.45 11.55
N ALA A 112 5.46 0.86 10.64
CA ALA A 112 6.87 1.21 10.41
C ALA A 112 7.06 2.68 9.94
N ALA A 113 5.99 3.36 9.53
CA ALA A 113 6.03 4.80 9.24
C ALA A 113 6.20 5.66 10.50
N TYR A 114 5.91 5.12 11.67
CA TYR A 114 5.80 5.85 12.93
C TYR A 114 6.68 5.30 14.05
N THR A 115 7.14 4.07 13.89
CA THR A 115 7.94 3.35 14.89
C THR A 115 9.31 2.99 14.36
N PRO A 116 10.35 2.88 15.21
CA PRO A 116 11.65 2.38 14.78
C PRO A 116 11.50 1.03 14.05
N HIS A 117 12.19 0.90 12.93
CA HIS A 117 12.17 -0.31 12.12
C HIS A 117 13.58 -0.78 11.81
N THR A 118 13.87 -2.09 11.93
CA THR A 118 15.21 -2.64 11.67
C THR A 118 15.64 -2.44 10.23
N ASP A 119 14.71 -2.61 9.28
CA ASP A 119 14.88 -2.20 7.90
C ASP A 119 14.62 -0.69 7.78
N LEU A 120 15.68 0.10 7.85
CA LEU A 120 15.61 1.58 7.85
C LEU A 120 14.85 2.08 6.62
N TRP A 121 15.22 1.60 5.42
CA TRP A 121 14.63 2.09 4.17
C TRP A 121 13.17 1.71 4.03
N TYR A 122 12.76 0.56 4.57
CA TYR A 122 11.34 0.23 4.64
C TYR A 122 10.57 1.27 5.47
N GLY A 123 11.06 1.58 6.67
CA GLY A 123 10.45 2.62 7.52
C GLY A 123 10.37 3.97 6.80
N VAL A 124 11.47 4.42 6.20
CA VAL A 124 11.54 5.67 5.42
C VAL A 124 10.52 5.67 4.29
N THR A 125 10.41 4.59 3.51
CA THR A 125 9.42 4.51 2.42
C THR A 125 7.99 4.55 2.94
N LYS A 126 7.69 3.88 4.05
CA LYS A 126 6.34 3.88 4.62
C LYS A 126 5.95 5.23 5.25
N ALA A 127 6.89 5.97 5.82
CA ALA A 127 6.70 7.36 6.20
C ALA A 127 6.45 8.26 4.97
N GLY A 128 7.18 8.04 3.89
CA GLY A 128 6.97 8.68 2.61
C GLY A 128 5.56 8.43 2.04
N VAL A 129 5.04 7.20 2.16
CA VAL A 129 3.65 6.86 1.75
C VAL A 129 2.63 7.70 2.51
N VAL A 130 2.80 7.88 3.82
CA VAL A 130 1.91 8.73 4.64
C VAL A 130 1.98 10.18 4.17
N SER A 131 3.18 10.69 3.92
CA SER A 131 3.40 12.06 3.46
C SER A 131 2.77 12.33 2.10
N PHE A 132 3.07 11.50 1.08
CA PHE A 132 2.52 11.73 -0.25
C PHE A 132 1.01 11.48 -0.30
N THR A 133 0.44 10.59 0.53
CA THR A 133 -1.00 10.41 0.63
C THR A 133 -1.70 11.73 0.94
N ARG A 134 -1.21 12.47 1.94
CA ARG A 134 -1.75 13.79 2.30
C ARG A 134 -1.56 14.83 1.19
N SER A 135 -0.40 14.83 0.56
CA SER A 135 -0.09 15.75 -0.53
C SER A 135 -1.01 15.53 -1.74
N PHE A 136 -1.22 14.26 -2.13
CA PHE A 136 -2.14 13.94 -3.21
C PHE A 136 -3.60 14.17 -2.84
N ALA A 137 -4.00 13.93 -1.60
CA ALA A 137 -5.35 14.26 -1.12
C ALA A 137 -5.64 15.77 -1.25
N ALA A 138 -4.69 16.63 -0.87
CA ALA A 138 -4.81 18.07 -1.01
C ALA A 138 -4.85 18.51 -2.50
N HIS A 139 -4.06 17.87 -3.35
CA HIS A 139 -4.00 18.21 -4.77
C HIS A 139 -5.19 17.69 -5.58
N LEU A 140 -5.65 16.47 -5.29
CA LEU A 140 -6.70 15.80 -6.07
C LEU A 140 -8.11 15.97 -5.48
N GLY A 141 -8.21 16.33 -4.20
CA GLY A 141 -9.50 16.56 -3.53
C GLY A 141 -10.39 17.59 -4.24
N PRO A 142 -9.89 18.75 -4.70
CA PRO A 142 -10.68 19.71 -5.48
C PRO A 142 -11.27 19.14 -6.79
N HIS A 143 -10.78 18.00 -7.22
CA HIS A 143 -11.27 17.27 -8.40
C HIS A 143 -12.20 16.09 -8.06
N GLY A 144 -12.67 15.98 -6.81
CA GLY A 144 -13.57 14.90 -6.38
C GLY A 144 -12.87 13.54 -6.20
N ILE A 145 -11.57 13.52 -5.96
CA ILE A 145 -10.78 12.29 -5.80
C ILE A 145 -10.34 12.17 -4.34
N GLN A 146 -10.64 11.03 -3.71
CA GLN A 146 -10.20 10.71 -2.36
C GLN A 146 -8.90 9.91 -2.39
N VAL A 147 -7.91 10.35 -1.61
CA VAL A 147 -6.62 9.66 -1.45
C VAL A 147 -6.39 9.39 0.03
N ASN A 148 -6.39 8.13 0.42
CA ASN A 148 -6.22 7.70 1.80
C ASN A 148 -5.19 6.58 1.91
N ALA A 149 -4.81 6.23 3.11
CA ALA A 149 -3.90 5.13 3.38
C ALA A 149 -4.42 4.21 4.49
N VAL A 150 -3.94 2.98 4.49
CA VAL A 150 -4.06 2.03 5.61
C VAL A 150 -2.66 1.74 6.13
N ALA A 151 -2.49 1.72 7.44
CA ALA A 151 -1.23 1.42 8.12
C ALA A 151 -1.38 0.14 8.98
N PRO A 152 -1.07 -1.03 8.43
CA PRO A 152 -1.15 -2.27 9.18
C PRO A 152 -0.05 -2.41 10.24
N GLY A 153 -0.39 -3.12 11.32
CA GLY A 153 0.55 -3.70 12.26
C GLY A 153 1.10 -5.04 11.77
N PRO A 154 1.42 -5.98 12.70
CA PRO A 154 1.91 -7.31 12.35
C PRO A 154 0.77 -8.16 11.76
N ILE A 155 0.81 -8.39 10.45
CA ILE A 155 -0.16 -9.18 9.69
C ILE A 155 0.48 -10.49 9.25
N ASP A 156 -0.27 -11.58 9.34
CA ASP A 156 0.17 -12.93 8.94
C ASP A 156 0.31 -13.02 7.42
N THR A 157 1.51 -12.78 6.95
CA THR A 157 1.86 -12.72 5.52
C THR A 157 3.29 -13.19 5.29
N PRO A 158 3.62 -13.65 4.06
CA PRO A 158 5.00 -14.01 3.71
C PRO A 158 6.02 -12.87 3.88
N LEU A 159 5.57 -11.63 4.01
CA LEU A 159 6.45 -10.50 4.29
C LEU A 159 6.91 -10.52 5.76
N LEU A 160 6.01 -10.81 6.69
CA LEU A 160 6.31 -10.90 8.13
C LEU A 160 7.18 -12.14 8.43
N ASP A 161 7.02 -13.24 7.69
CA ASP A 161 7.80 -14.47 7.87
C ASP A 161 9.31 -14.28 7.61
N LYS A 162 9.68 -13.19 6.93
CA LYS A 162 11.09 -12.80 6.73
C LYS A 162 11.70 -12.08 7.93
N ALA A 163 10.87 -11.64 8.88
CA ALA A 163 11.37 -10.98 10.08
C ALA A 163 11.99 -11.99 11.06
N GLN A 164 12.96 -11.53 11.84
CA GLN A 164 13.57 -12.36 12.88
C GLN A 164 12.52 -12.75 13.94
N PRO A 165 12.52 -14.00 14.43
CA PRO A 165 11.51 -14.50 15.39
C PRO A 165 11.40 -13.64 16.64
N GLU A 166 12.54 -13.21 17.21
CA GLU A 166 12.60 -12.38 18.42
C GLU A 166 11.90 -11.04 18.22
N ARG A 167 12.02 -10.49 17.01
CA ARG A 167 11.33 -9.25 16.66
C ARG A 167 9.83 -9.45 16.55
N VAL A 168 9.39 -10.55 15.92
CA VAL A 168 7.96 -10.87 15.85
C VAL A 168 7.41 -11.02 17.26
N GLU A 169 8.12 -11.69 18.15
CA GLU A 169 7.72 -11.84 19.56
C GLU A 169 7.58 -10.47 20.26
N GLU A 170 8.57 -9.58 20.10
CA GLU A 170 8.51 -8.21 20.64
C GLU A 170 7.32 -7.40 20.09
N LEU A 171 7.03 -7.50 18.81
CA LEU A 171 5.86 -6.88 18.21
C LEU A 171 4.56 -7.45 18.82
N MET A 172 4.49 -8.76 18.99
CA MET A 172 3.32 -9.44 19.54
C MET A 172 3.03 -9.07 20.99
N LYS A 173 4.06 -8.69 21.79
CA LYS A 173 3.88 -8.17 23.16
C LYS A 173 3.08 -6.86 23.20
N ARG A 174 3.04 -6.11 22.10
CA ARG A 174 2.30 -4.83 21.98
C ARG A 174 0.90 -5.00 21.43
N VAL A 175 0.63 -6.12 20.75
CA VAL A 175 -0.71 -6.43 20.19
C VAL A 175 -1.65 -6.86 21.33
N TYR A 176 -2.80 -6.22 21.45
CA TYR A 176 -3.72 -6.46 22.57
C TYR A 176 -4.25 -7.89 22.60
N THR A 177 -4.66 -8.43 21.46
CA THR A 177 -5.19 -9.80 21.37
C THR A 177 -4.11 -10.87 21.26
N ARG A 178 -2.83 -10.50 21.25
CA ARG A 178 -1.68 -11.42 21.16
C ARG A 178 -1.69 -12.32 19.92
N ARG A 179 -2.40 -11.94 18.86
CA ARG A 179 -2.40 -12.64 17.58
C ARG A 179 -1.94 -11.72 16.45
N LYS A 180 -1.38 -12.30 15.40
CA LYS A 180 -1.18 -11.59 14.15
C LYS A 180 -2.55 -11.20 13.56
N GLY A 181 -2.65 -10.01 12.94
CA GLY A 181 -3.80 -9.67 12.13
C GLY A 181 -3.88 -10.57 10.90
N ARG A 182 -5.08 -10.79 10.38
CA ARG A 182 -5.28 -11.52 9.15
C ARG A 182 -5.27 -10.57 7.95
N PRO A 183 -4.79 -11.00 6.77
CA PRO A 183 -4.86 -10.21 5.54
C PRO A 183 -6.26 -9.66 5.24
N GLU A 184 -7.30 -10.43 5.53
CA GLU A 184 -8.70 -10.07 5.30
C GLU A 184 -9.14 -8.88 6.15
N GLU A 185 -8.62 -8.74 7.38
CA GLU A 185 -8.94 -7.61 8.27
C GLU A 185 -8.38 -6.28 7.70
N VAL A 186 -7.21 -6.32 7.08
CA VAL A 186 -6.66 -5.17 6.35
C VAL A 186 -7.44 -4.92 5.05
N ALA A 187 -7.83 -6.00 4.36
CA ALA A 187 -8.58 -5.91 3.12
C ALA A 187 -9.93 -5.22 3.31
N GLU A 188 -10.63 -5.48 4.43
CA GLU A 188 -11.90 -4.80 4.75
C GLU A 188 -11.72 -3.29 4.96
N ALA A 189 -10.66 -2.85 5.64
CA ALA A 189 -10.37 -1.43 5.78
C ALA A 189 -10.08 -0.76 4.41
N ILE A 190 -9.33 -1.46 3.55
CA ILE A 190 -9.04 -0.97 2.19
C ILE A 190 -10.32 -0.95 1.34
N ARG A 191 -11.15 -2.00 1.40
CA ARG A 191 -12.43 -2.08 0.70
C ARG A 191 -13.34 -0.92 1.11
N TRP A 192 -13.46 -0.68 2.42
CA TRP A 192 -14.27 0.43 2.92
C TRP A 192 -13.80 1.79 2.40
N LEU A 193 -12.49 2.08 2.44
CA LEU A 193 -11.92 3.31 1.86
C LEU A 193 -12.13 3.40 0.36
N ALA A 194 -12.08 2.26 -0.35
CA ALA A 194 -12.22 2.20 -1.79
C ALA A 194 -13.67 2.38 -2.28
N LEU A 195 -14.69 2.04 -1.45
CA LEU A 195 -16.08 1.96 -1.89
C LEU A 195 -17.04 2.81 -1.05
N ASP A 196 -16.96 2.69 0.28
CA ASP A 196 -18.05 3.10 1.18
C ASP A 196 -17.69 4.31 2.05
N ALA A 197 -16.41 4.66 2.19
CA ALA A 197 -15.99 5.78 3.04
C ALA A 197 -16.60 7.09 2.54
N PRO A 198 -17.14 7.94 3.43
CA PRO A 198 -17.62 9.27 3.09
C PRO A 198 -16.54 10.11 2.39
N GLU A 199 -16.94 10.98 1.47
CA GLU A 199 -16.02 11.81 0.68
C GLU A 199 -15.16 12.76 1.53
N ILE A 200 -15.64 13.15 2.71
CA ILE A 200 -14.89 13.98 3.65
C ILE A 200 -13.69 13.24 4.26
N ILE A 201 -13.63 11.90 4.16
CA ILE A 201 -12.46 11.12 4.55
C ILE A 201 -11.44 11.17 3.40
N ASN A 202 -10.55 12.16 3.47
CA ASN A 202 -9.53 12.42 2.47
C ASN A 202 -8.22 12.83 3.15
N GLY A 203 -7.10 12.23 2.79
CA GLY A 203 -5.80 12.40 3.44
C GLY A 203 -5.66 11.62 4.77
N ALA A 204 -6.63 10.77 5.10
CA ALA A 204 -6.61 9.97 6.30
C ALA A 204 -5.66 8.76 6.20
N VAL A 205 -5.16 8.33 7.35
CA VAL A 205 -4.45 7.06 7.48
C VAL A 205 -5.16 6.24 8.55
N ILE A 206 -5.70 5.09 8.15
CA ILE A 206 -6.40 4.16 9.06
C ILE A 206 -5.41 3.16 9.61
N ASP A 207 -5.23 3.17 10.93
CA ASP A 207 -4.38 2.20 11.62
C ASP A 207 -5.14 0.88 11.82
N VAL A 208 -4.58 -0.24 11.31
CA VAL A 208 -5.11 -1.60 11.50
C VAL A 208 -4.07 -2.38 12.28
N THR A 209 -4.01 -2.16 13.60
CA THR A 209 -2.83 -2.46 14.42
C THR A 209 -3.11 -3.28 15.67
N ASP A 210 -4.37 -3.39 16.08
CA ASP A 210 -4.77 -4.02 17.35
C ASP A 210 -3.91 -3.52 18.54
N GLY A 211 -3.75 -2.18 18.63
CA GLY A 211 -3.04 -1.52 19.71
C GLY A 211 -1.52 -1.61 19.65
N SER A 212 -0.92 -2.28 18.65
CA SER A 212 0.54 -2.36 18.54
C SER A 212 1.20 -0.99 18.29
N PHE A 213 0.40 -0.03 17.85
CA PHE A 213 0.75 1.40 17.73
C PHE A 213 -0.49 2.26 18.03
N LEU A 214 -0.30 3.30 18.83
CA LEU A 214 -1.31 4.34 19.13
C LEU A 214 -0.72 5.70 18.74
N ARG A 215 -1.50 6.53 18.08
CA ARG A 215 -1.18 7.93 17.79
C ARG A 215 -1.52 8.84 18.94
#